data_4cfabed314d5ad0faddbc87c29f82567
#
_entry.id   4cfabed314d5ad0faddbc87c29f82567
#
_cell.length_a   1.000
_cell.length_b   1.000
_cell.length_c   1.000
_cell.angle_alpha   90.00
_cell.angle_beta   90.00
_cell.angle_gamma   90.00
#
_symmetry.space_group_name_H-M   'P 1'
#
loop_
_entity.id
_entity.type
_entity.pdbx_description
1 polymer ?
#
loop_
_entity_poly.entity_id
_entity_poly.type
_entity_poly.pdbx_seq_one_letter_code
_entity_poly.pdbx_strand_id
1 'polypeptide(L)'
;MEKFVAVAGNIGVGKTTLVQKLCDILNWTPFYEPESDNPYLPDFYKDMQTWAFQSQVFFLTRRLRAHKNLCSHTGSVIQDRSVYEDAEIFAHNLYRQRQIAERDYQTYRELYQALVEFLPPPDLVLYIKASVPTLQKRIKLRGRDYEEEIDPAYLKQLNVLYDSWTEEFDLCPVLTIPGDDLDFVANNGHLDLIIKKVQEKLTGKEVVVFTEQEMNNS
;
A
#
# COMPACT_ATOMS: atom_id res chain seq x y z
N MET A 1 12.83 -15.85 -7.29
CA MET A 1 11.84 -15.33 -6.31
C MET A 1 10.82 -16.43 -6.05
N GLU A 2 10.57 -16.80 -4.79
CA GLU A 2 9.63 -17.88 -4.44
C GLU A 2 8.20 -17.36 -4.30
N LYS A 3 8.01 -16.33 -3.47
CA LYS A 3 6.74 -15.62 -3.29
C LYS A 3 6.96 -14.11 -3.27
N PHE A 4 6.06 -13.40 -3.93
CA PHE A 4 6.03 -11.96 -3.90
C PHE A 4 4.69 -11.48 -3.33
N VAL A 5 4.72 -10.83 -2.18
CA VAL A 5 3.53 -10.25 -1.52
C VAL A 5 3.66 -8.74 -1.48
N ALA A 6 2.61 -8.02 -1.89
CA ALA A 6 2.53 -6.58 -1.76
C ALA A 6 1.58 -6.20 -0.62
N VAL A 7 1.99 -5.25 0.24
CA VAL A 7 1.14 -4.72 1.31
C VAL A 7 0.60 -3.36 0.90
N ALA A 8 -0.70 -3.29 0.72
CA ALA A 8 -1.43 -2.11 0.26
C ALA A 8 -2.26 -1.47 1.38
N GLY A 9 -2.57 -0.19 1.21
CA GLY A 9 -3.44 0.53 2.12
C GLY A 9 -3.05 2.00 2.30
N ASN A 10 -3.94 2.75 2.93
CA ASN A 10 -3.90 4.20 3.04
C ASN A 10 -2.69 4.70 3.86
N ILE A 11 -2.47 6.01 3.85
CA ILE A 11 -1.46 6.70 4.66
C ILE A 11 -1.76 6.43 6.15
N GLY A 12 -0.71 6.06 6.91
CA GLY A 12 -0.84 5.81 8.35
C GLY A 12 -1.48 4.48 8.75
N VAL A 13 -1.88 3.61 7.80
CA VAL A 13 -2.59 2.35 8.12
C VAL A 13 -1.72 1.28 8.81
N GLY A 14 -0.37 1.39 8.76
CA GLY A 14 0.56 0.47 9.41
C GLY A 14 1.24 -0.54 8.49
N LYS A 15 1.28 -0.29 7.18
CA LYS A 15 1.94 -1.16 6.17
C LYS A 15 3.36 -1.55 6.56
N THR A 16 4.21 -0.56 6.79
CA THR A 16 5.63 -0.77 7.13
C THR A 16 5.81 -1.66 8.37
N THR A 17 4.98 -1.46 9.38
CA THR A 17 4.99 -2.27 10.60
C THR A 17 4.58 -3.72 10.31
N LEU A 18 3.53 -3.91 9.50
CA LEU A 18 3.10 -5.27 9.12
C LEU A 18 4.17 -5.97 8.29
N VAL A 19 4.75 -5.29 7.30
CA VAL A 19 5.86 -5.81 6.48
C VAL A 19 7.01 -6.28 7.38
N GLN A 20 7.46 -5.44 8.33
CA GLN A 20 8.54 -5.80 9.25
C GLN A 20 8.20 -7.07 10.04
N LYS A 21 7.03 -7.10 10.69
CA LYS A 21 6.62 -8.24 11.51
C LYS A 21 6.47 -9.55 10.72
N LEU A 22 5.88 -9.48 9.52
CA LEU A 22 5.77 -10.65 8.65
C LEU A 22 7.14 -11.15 8.19
N CYS A 23 8.06 -10.25 7.83
CA CYS A 23 9.42 -10.62 7.43
C CYS A 23 10.19 -11.28 8.57
N ASP A 24 10.10 -10.75 9.79
CA ASP A 24 10.79 -11.28 10.96
C ASP A 24 10.35 -12.73 11.28
N ILE A 25 9.04 -13.04 11.11
CA ILE A 25 8.50 -14.38 11.41
C ILE A 25 8.66 -15.34 10.25
N LEU A 26 8.38 -14.88 9.02
CA LEU A 26 8.42 -15.74 7.83
C LEU A 26 9.82 -15.87 7.22
N ASN A 27 10.79 -15.13 7.74
CA ASN A 27 12.15 -15.03 7.19
C ASN A 27 12.15 -14.61 5.71
N TRP A 28 11.30 -13.63 5.38
CA TRP A 28 11.18 -13.06 4.04
C TRP A 28 11.92 -11.72 3.98
N THR A 29 12.28 -11.29 2.77
CA THR A 29 13.03 -10.05 2.57
C THR A 29 12.07 -8.87 2.37
N PRO A 30 12.17 -7.79 3.20
CA PRO A 30 11.34 -6.61 3.03
C PRO A 30 11.88 -5.68 1.94
N PHE A 31 10.95 -5.10 1.16
CA PHE A 31 11.21 -4.00 0.24
C PHE A 31 10.36 -2.80 0.68
N TYR A 32 10.99 -1.86 1.38
CA TYR A 32 10.32 -0.69 1.94
C TYR A 32 10.11 0.41 0.91
N GLU A 33 9.07 1.23 1.15
CA GLU A 33 8.80 2.44 0.40
C GLU A 33 9.87 3.51 0.74
N PRO A 34 10.56 4.09 -0.26
CA PRO A 34 11.54 5.17 -0.02
C PRO A 34 10.84 6.54 0.11
N GLU A 35 9.84 6.66 0.99
CA GLU A 35 9.09 7.93 1.19
C GLU A 35 10.01 9.08 1.61
N SER A 36 10.97 8.81 2.51
CA SER A 36 11.87 9.83 3.06
C SER A 36 12.75 10.52 2.01
N ASP A 37 12.92 9.88 0.85
CA ASP A 37 13.81 10.37 -0.20
C ASP A 37 13.09 11.25 -1.24
N ASN A 38 11.78 11.42 -1.13
CA ASN A 38 11.05 12.27 -2.08
C ASN A 38 11.26 13.76 -1.76
N PRO A 39 12.08 14.47 -2.56
CA PRO A 39 12.39 15.87 -2.31
C PRO A 39 11.19 16.80 -2.50
N TYR A 40 10.14 16.34 -3.17
CA TYR A 40 8.93 17.11 -3.44
C TYR A 40 7.87 16.97 -2.34
N LEU A 41 7.99 15.98 -1.45
CA LEU A 41 6.90 15.61 -0.54
C LEU A 41 6.52 16.72 0.45
N PRO A 42 7.47 17.44 1.08
CA PRO A 42 7.13 18.56 1.96
C PRO A 42 6.44 19.73 1.24
N ASP A 43 6.84 19.99 -0.01
CA ASP A 43 6.25 21.06 -0.83
C ASP A 43 4.91 20.61 -1.44
N PHE A 44 4.77 19.33 -1.76
CA PHE A 44 3.53 18.74 -2.24
C PHE A 44 2.38 18.90 -1.23
N TYR A 45 2.61 18.65 0.06
CA TYR A 45 1.55 18.84 1.06
C TYR A 45 1.17 20.31 1.29
N LYS A 46 2.06 21.27 0.97
CA LYS A 46 1.77 22.70 1.02
C LYS A 46 1.04 23.22 -0.22
N ASP A 47 1.40 22.70 -1.40
CA ASP A 47 0.85 23.10 -2.70
C ASP A 47 0.81 21.89 -3.65
N MET A 48 -0.28 21.11 -3.51
CA MET A 48 -0.48 19.90 -4.32
C MET A 48 -0.55 20.23 -5.81
N GLN A 49 -1.16 21.37 -6.19
CA GLN A 49 -1.35 21.72 -7.60
C GLN A 49 -0.01 21.94 -8.33
N THR A 50 0.95 22.52 -7.66
CA THR A 50 2.29 22.76 -8.23
C THR A 50 3.13 21.47 -8.26
N TRP A 51 3.04 20.63 -7.22
CA TRP A 51 4.01 19.56 -7.00
C TRP A 51 3.48 18.14 -7.18
N ALA A 52 2.18 17.97 -7.47
CA ALA A 52 1.58 16.63 -7.57
C ALA A 52 2.23 15.78 -8.66
N PHE A 53 2.36 16.31 -9.88
CA PHE A 53 2.91 15.54 -11.00
C PHE A 53 4.36 15.10 -10.73
N GLN A 54 5.22 16.01 -10.29
CA GLN A 54 6.63 15.74 -9.99
C GLN A 54 6.77 14.70 -8.88
N SER A 55 5.96 14.83 -7.83
CA SER A 55 5.93 13.88 -6.72
C SER A 55 5.51 12.48 -7.18
N GLN A 56 4.47 12.37 -8.02
CA GLN A 56 4.00 11.08 -8.54
C GLN A 56 5.00 10.43 -9.51
N VAL A 57 5.65 11.21 -10.38
CA VAL A 57 6.71 10.69 -11.26
C VAL A 57 7.92 10.21 -10.45
N PHE A 58 8.26 10.91 -9.38
CA PHE A 58 9.34 10.47 -8.47
C PHE A 58 9.00 9.13 -7.82
N PHE A 59 7.80 8.98 -7.23
CA PHE A 59 7.36 7.74 -6.62
C PHE A 59 7.34 6.59 -7.63
N LEU A 60 6.76 6.79 -8.81
CA LEU A 60 6.75 5.79 -9.88
C LEU A 60 8.16 5.31 -10.23
N THR A 61 9.10 6.26 -10.41
CA THR A 61 10.49 5.94 -10.75
C THR A 61 11.18 5.11 -9.65
N ARG A 62 11.00 5.48 -8.39
CA ARG A 62 11.57 4.73 -7.25
C ARG A 62 10.96 3.35 -7.10
N ARG A 63 9.64 3.27 -7.27
CA ARG A 63 8.90 2.01 -7.20
C ARG A 63 9.33 1.02 -8.27
N LEU A 64 9.52 1.50 -9.49
CA LEU A 64 10.01 0.67 -10.60
C LEU A 64 11.41 0.14 -10.33
N ARG A 65 12.31 0.96 -9.78
CA ARG A 65 13.65 0.50 -9.38
C ARG A 65 13.59 -0.55 -8.27
N ALA A 66 12.76 -0.31 -7.25
CA ALA A 66 12.55 -1.27 -6.17
C ALA A 66 11.98 -2.59 -6.70
N HIS A 67 11.00 -2.54 -7.59
CA HIS A 67 10.40 -3.72 -8.21
C HIS A 67 11.41 -4.51 -9.05
N LYS A 68 12.25 -3.83 -9.84
CA LYS A 68 13.33 -4.48 -10.58
C LYS A 68 14.30 -5.22 -9.66
N ASN A 69 14.68 -4.61 -8.54
CA ASN A 69 15.57 -5.23 -7.55
C ASN A 69 14.89 -6.44 -6.88
N LEU A 70 13.61 -6.32 -6.57
CA LEU A 70 12.77 -7.38 -6.03
C LEU A 70 12.74 -8.60 -6.97
N CYS A 71 12.55 -8.39 -8.28
CA CYS A 71 12.52 -9.47 -9.28
C CYS A 71 13.85 -10.25 -9.37
N SER A 72 14.96 -9.62 -8.99
CA SER A 72 16.28 -10.26 -8.97
C SER A 72 16.55 -11.06 -7.69
N HIS A 73 15.65 -11.01 -6.71
CA HIS A 73 15.79 -11.71 -5.44
C HIS A 73 15.48 -13.21 -5.58
N THR A 74 16.20 -14.07 -4.87
CA THR A 74 16.04 -15.54 -4.96
C THR A 74 15.01 -16.12 -4.00
N GLY A 75 14.78 -15.46 -2.84
CA GLY A 75 13.82 -15.89 -1.82
C GLY A 75 12.46 -15.23 -1.95
N SER A 76 11.62 -15.43 -0.94
CA SER A 76 10.33 -14.76 -0.83
C SER A 76 10.47 -13.32 -0.35
N VAL A 77 9.62 -12.42 -0.86
CA VAL A 77 9.72 -10.99 -0.61
C VAL A 77 8.38 -10.38 -0.23
N ILE A 78 8.41 -9.32 0.57
CA ILE A 78 7.26 -8.49 0.88
C ILE A 78 7.59 -7.04 0.51
N GLN A 79 6.73 -6.41 -0.28
CA GLN A 79 6.87 -5.01 -0.67
C GLN A 79 5.88 -4.11 0.08
N ASP A 80 6.39 -3.04 0.70
CA ASP A 80 5.57 -1.97 1.27
C ASP A 80 5.12 -1.05 0.15
N ARG A 81 3.85 -1.09 -0.19
CA ARG A 81 3.19 -0.41 -1.29
C ARG A 81 3.67 -0.85 -2.68
N SER A 82 2.76 -1.03 -3.59
CA SER A 82 3.00 -1.45 -4.96
C SER A 82 2.96 -0.30 -5.97
N VAL A 83 3.48 -0.54 -7.17
CA VAL A 83 3.39 0.39 -8.30
C VAL A 83 1.93 0.65 -8.73
N TYR A 84 1.05 -0.33 -8.53
CA TYR A 84 -0.37 -0.22 -8.87
C TYR A 84 -1.06 0.85 -8.04
N GLU A 85 -0.76 0.96 -6.75
CA GLU A 85 -1.33 1.97 -5.86
C GLU A 85 -0.92 3.39 -6.26
N ASP A 86 0.32 3.58 -6.72
CA ASP A 86 0.80 4.90 -7.16
C ASP A 86 -0.05 5.44 -8.30
N ALA A 87 -0.41 4.61 -9.28
CA ALA A 87 -1.18 5.02 -10.44
C ALA A 87 -2.71 5.01 -10.20
N GLU A 88 -3.22 3.89 -9.66
CA GLU A 88 -4.67 3.65 -9.57
C GLU A 88 -5.30 4.37 -8.36
N ILE A 89 -4.53 4.71 -7.35
CA ILE A 89 -5.02 5.40 -6.15
C ILE A 89 -4.52 6.84 -6.10
N PHE A 90 -3.21 7.06 -5.99
CA PHE A 90 -2.67 8.38 -5.69
C PHE A 90 -2.73 9.34 -6.88
N ALA A 91 -2.16 8.98 -8.02
CA ALA A 91 -2.20 9.83 -9.21
C ALA A 91 -3.64 10.02 -9.70
N HIS A 92 -4.46 8.97 -9.67
CA HIS A 92 -5.88 9.05 -10.02
C HIS A 92 -6.64 10.01 -9.09
N ASN A 93 -6.43 9.93 -7.77
CA ASN A 93 -7.07 10.85 -6.83
C ASN A 93 -6.69 12.30 -7.09
N LEU A 94 -5.40 12.57 -7.29
CA LEU A 94 -4.90 13.92 -7.58
C LEU A 94 -5.46 14.48 -8.90
N TYR A 95 -5.60 13.64 -9.91
CA TYR A 95 -6.28 14.01 -11.16
C TYR A 95 -7.75 14.35 -10.91
N ARG A 96 -8.52 13.51 -10.20
CA ARG A 96 -9.93 13.76 -9.86
C ARG A 96 -10.12 15.05 -9.06
N GLN A 97 -9.16 15.40 -8.22
CA GLN A 97 -9.13 16.64 -7.46
C GLN A 97 -8.62 17.85 -8.26
N ARG A 98 -8.31 17.69 -9.55
CA ARG A 98 -7.73 18.72 -10.41
C ARG A 98 -6.37 19.25 -9.92
N GLN A 99 -5.64 18.46 -9.14
CA GLN A 99 -4.27 18.75 -8.71
C GLN A 99 -3.25 18.37 -9.80
N ILE A 100 -3.60 17.43 -10.68
CA ILE A 100 -2.84 17.11 -11.90
C ILE A 100 -3.72 17.46 -13.11
N ALA A 101 -3.15 18.19 -14.08
CA ALA A 101 -3.85 18.53 -15.30
C ALA A 101 -4.09 17.29 -16.17
N GLU A 102 -5.16 17.31 -16.99
CA GLU A 102 -5.54 16.18 -17.87
C GLU A 102 -4.36 15.66 -18.70
N ARG A 103 -3.65 16.54 -19.44
CA ARG A 103 -2.53 16.15 -20.29
C ARG A 103 -1.39 15.49 -19.50
N ASP A 104 -1.12 15.98 -18.29
CA ASP A 104 -0.03 15.47 -17.45
C ASP A 104 -0.42 14.12 -16.85
N TYR A 105 -1.70 13.95 -16.47
CA TYR A 105 -2.23 12.67 -16.04
C TYR A 105 -2.23 11.61 -17.14
N GLN A 106 -2.59 11.97 -18.38
CA GLN A 106 -2.52 11.06 -19.52
C GLN A 106 -1.06 10.63 -19.78
N THR A 107 -0.12 11.56 -19.78
CA THR A 107 1.31 11.25 -19.92
C THR A 107 1.80 10.30 -18.80
N TYR A 108 1.35 10.54 -17.55
CA TYR A 108 1.68 9.65 -16.42
C TYR A 108 1.09 8.24 -16.63
N ARG A 109 -0.15 8.13 -17.06
CA ARG A 109 -0.85 6.86 -17.32
C ARG A 109 -0.16 6.07 -18.43
N GLU A 110 0.21 6.71 -19.54
CA GLU A 110 0.95 6.08 -20.63
C GLU A 110 2.31 5.54 -20.15
N LEU A 111 3.04 6.34 -19.37
CA LEU A 111 4.31 5.93 -18.79
C LEU A 111 4.12 4.72 -17.86
N TYR A 112 3.13 4.77 -16.96
CA TYR A 112 2.81 3.68 -16.05
C TYR A 112 2.46 2.39 -16.81
N GLN A 113 1.56 2.46 -17.79
CA GLN A 113 1.14 1.31 -18.60
C GLN A 113 2.31 0.66 -19.33
N ALA A 114 3.12 1.48 -20.02
CA ALA A 114 4.31 0.97 -20.74
C ALA A 114 5.32 0.26 -19.83
N LEU A 115 5.40 0.65 -18.56
CA LEU A 115 6.35 0.10 -17.61
C LEU A 115 5.82 -1.13 -16.88
N VAL A 116 4.53 -1.13 -16.54
CA VAL A 116 3.90 -2.23 -15.76
C VAL A 116 3.79 -3.52 -16.57
N GLU A 117 3.69 -3.42 -17.89
CA GLU A 117 3.68 -4.60 -18.79
C GLU A 117 4.92 -5.51 -18.64
N PHE A 118 6.04 -4.96 -18.18
CA PHE A 118 7.30 -5.71 -17.98
C PHE A 118 7.51 -6.18 -16.54
N LEU A 119 6.57 -5.89 -15.63
CA LEU A 119 6.70 -6.23 -14.23
C LEU A 119 5.87 -7.48 -13.89
N PRO A 120 6.45 -8.51 -13.27
CA PRO A 120 5.66 -9.61 -12.75
C PRO A 120 4.72 -9.12 -11.65
N PRO A 121 3.43 -9.51 -11.67
CA PRO A 121 2.50 -9.16 -10.60
C PRO A 121 2.89 -9.88 -9.29
N PRO A 122 2.40 -9.41 -8.13
CA PRO A 122 2.53 -10.14 -6.88
C PRO A 122 1.73 -11.44 -6.90
N ASP A 123 2.11 -12.40 -6.04
CA ASP A 123 1.31 -13.61 -5.79
C ASP A 123 0.09 -13.30 -4.90
N LEU A 124 0.15 -12.22 -4.12
CA LEU A 124 -0.89 -11.80 -3.18
C LEU A 124 -0.76 -10.32 -2.85
N VAL A 125 -1.87 -9.61 -2.81
CA VAL A 125 -1.97 -8.28 -2.20
C VAL A 125 -2.61 -8.41 -0.82
N LEU A 126 -1.96 -7.85 0.21
CA LEU A 126 -2.52 -7.68 1.55
C LEU A 126 -3.03 -6.23 1.68
N TYR A 127 -4.33 -6.04 1.62
CA TYR A 127 -4.95 -4.73 1.80
C TYR A 127 -5.32 -4.49 3.25
N ILE A 128 -4.64 -3.56 3.93
CA ILE A 128 -5.03 -3.14 5.29
C ILE A 128 -6.10 -2.05 5.16
N LYS A 129 -7.32 -2.37 5.55
CA LYS A 129 -8.45 -1.45 5.56
C LYS A 129 -8.64 -0.89 6.96
N ALA A 130 -8.67 0.45 7.09
CA ALA A 130 -8.94 1.11 8.36
C ALA A 130 -9.76 2.39 8.17
N SER A 131 -10.53 2.74 9.18
CA SER A 131 -11.33 3.96 9.22
C SER A 131 -10.47 5.22 9.29
N VAL A 132 -10.99 6.35 8.80
CA VAL A 132 -10.28 7.63 8.84
C VAL A 132 -9.85 8.02 10.27
N PRO A 133 -10.68 7.85 11.32
CA PRO A 133 -10.24 8.11 12.70
C PRO A 133 -9.00 7.28 13.12
N THR A 134 -8.96 5.99 12.73
CA THR A 134 -7.80 5.13 13.00
C THR A 134 -6.56 5.60 12.26
N LEU A 135 -6.70 5.99 10.98
CA LEU A 135 -5.59 6.53 10.19
C LEU A 135 -5.02 7.80 10.82
N GLN A 136 -5.89 8.78 11.19
CA GLN A 136 -5.47 10.03 11.84
C GLN A 136 -4.74 9.77 13.16
N LYS A 137 -5.26 8.87 13.99
CA LYS A 137 -4.60 8.48 15.24
C LYS A 137 -3.19 7.93 14.98
N ARG A 138 -3.03 7.04 14.00
CA ARG A 138 -1.75 6.42 13.65
C ARG A 138 -0.77 7.39 13.00
N ILE A 139 -1.25 8.30 12.13
CA ILE A 139 -0.47 9.40 11.54
C ILE A 139 0.10 10.30 12.65
N LYS A 140 -0.73 10.72 13.58
CA LYS A 140 -0.32 11.54 14.72
C LYS A 140 0.70 10.85 15.62
N LEU A 141 0.54 9.54 15.88
CA LEU A 141 1.51 8.75 16.66
C LEU A 141 2.86 8.60 15.94
N ARG A 142 2.87 8.58 14.60
CA ARG A 142 4.08 8.53 13.80
C ARG A 142 4.89 9.83 13.83
N GLY A 143 4.22 10.99 13.99
CA GLY A 143 4.82 12.30 14.23
C GLY A 143 5.69 12.82 13.08
N ARG A 144 5.25 12.66 11.82
CA ARG A 144 5.90 13.29 10.67
C ARG A 144 5.29 14.67 10.44
N ASP A 145 6.05 15.72 10.58
CA ASP A 145 5.60 17.12 10.53
C ASP A 145 4.74 17.43 9.28
N TYR A 146 5.14 16.94 8.10
CA TYR A 146 4.42 17.19 6.84
C TYR A 146 3.13 16.38 6.69
N GLU A 147 2.85 15.43 7.57
CA GLU A 147 1.62 14.60 7.54
C GLU A 147 0.60 15.06 8.59
N GLU A 148 0.98 15.89 9.56
CA GLU A 148 0.09 16.32 10.65
C GLU A 148 -1.14 17.08 10.13
N GLU A 149 -1.01 17.77 9.00
CA GLU A 149 -2.04 18.59 8.37
C GLU A 149 -2.81 17.88 7.25
N ILE A 150 -2.64 16.55 7.09
CA ILE A 150 -3.38 15.81 6.06
C ILE A 150 -4.89 15.91 6.31
N ASP A 151 -5.61 16.46 5.32
CA ASP A 151 -7.07 16.63 5.38
C ASP A 151 -7.77 15.25 5.52
N PRO A 152 -8.61 15.06 6.55
CA PRO A 152 -9.43 13.85 6.68
C PRO A 152 -10.26 13.51 5.44
N ALA A 153 -10.71 14.54 4.69
CA ALA A 153 -11.42 14.34 3.43
C ALA A 153 -10.54 13.67 2.36
N TYR A 154 -9.25 14.02 2.32
CA TYR A 154 -8.27 13.36 1.45
C TYR A 154 -8.12 11.88 1.80
N LEU A 155 -7.94 11.53 3.09
CA LEU A 155 -7.88 10.15 3.54
C LEU A 155 -9.15 9.36 3.22
N LYS A 156 -10.32 9.99 3.36
CA LYS A 156 -11.61 9.37 3.02
C LYS A 156 -11.70 9.07 1.52
N GLN A 157 -11.25 9.97 0.67
CA GLN A 157 -11.25 9.77 -0.78
C GLN A 157 -10.31 8.62 -1.18
N LEU A 158 -9.13 8.55 -0.57
CA LEU A 158 -8.22 7.43 -0.78
C LEU A 158 -8.85 6.10 -0.35
N ASN A 159 -9.54 6.03 0.80
CA ASN A 159 -10.23 4.82 1.23
C ASN A 159 -11.26 4.34 0.20
N VAL A 160 -12.06 5.26 -0.37
CA VAL A 160 -13.03 4.92 -1.42
C VAL A 160 -12.33 4.33 -2.65
N LEU A 161 -11.20 4.91 -3.06
CA LEU A 161 -10.44 4.41 -4.19
C LEU A 161 -9.81 3.04 -3.90
N TYR A 162 -9.28 2.83 -2.69
CA TYR A 162 -8.77 1.53 -2.28
C TYR A 162 -9.85 0.45 -2.31
N ASP A 163 -11.05 0.74 -1.80
CA ASP A 163 -12.16 -0.21 -1.78
C ASP A 163 -12.54 -0.61 -3.22
N SER A 164 -12.74 0.37 -4.13
CA SER A 164 -13.03 0.08 -5.53
C SER A 164 -11.88 -0.66 -6.22
N TRP A 165 -10.64 -0.22 -6.01
CA TRP A 165 -9.48 -0.85 -6.63
C TRP A 165 -9.31 -2.31 -6.21
N THR A 166 -9.51 -2.64 -4.94
CA THR A 166 -9.36 -4.02 -4.45
C THR A 166 -10.44 -4.96 -4.97
N GLU A 167 -11.62 -4.44 -5.33
CA GLU A 167 -12.70 -5.19 -5.96
C GLU A 167 -12.42 -5.45 -7.46
N GLU A 168 -11.74 -4.52 -8.14
CA GLU A 168 -11.45 -4.58 -9.57
C GLU A 168 -10.08 -5.21 -9.89
N PHE A 169 -9.19 -5.35 -8.89
CA PHE A 169 -7.83 -5.85 -9.09
C PHE A 169 -7.81 -7.34 -9.38
N ASP A 170 -7.43 -7.71 -10.60
CA ASP A 170 -7.52 -9.07 -11.16
C ASP A 170 -6.15 -9.75 -11.41
N LEU A 171 -5.03 -9.05 -11.20
CA LEU A 171 -3.70 -9.60 -11.46
C LEU A 171 -3.28 -10.68 -10.47
N CYS A 172 -3.80 -10.64 -9.25
CA CYS A 172 -3.60 -11.66 -8.23
C CYS A 172 -4.69 -11.57 -7.15
N PRO A 173 -4.82 -12.58 -6.26
CA PRO A 173 -5.73 -12.50 -5.12
C PRO A 173 -5.44 -11.31 -4.21
N VAL A 174 -6.50 -10.74 -3.62
CA VAL A 174 -6.42 -9.74 -2.55
C VAL A 174 -6.94 -10.34 -1.25
N LEU A 175 -6.21 -10.12 -0.14
CA LEU A 175 -6.65 -10.45 1.22
C LEU A 175 -6.83 -9.14 2.00
N THR A 176 -8.06 -8.80 2.31
CA THR A 176 -8.37 -7.62 3.12
C THR A 176 -8.20 -7.92 4.60
N ILE A 177 -7.38 -7.12 5.29
CA ILE A 177 -7.10 -7.18 6.72
C ILE A 177 -7.89 -6.06 7.42
N PRO A 178 -8.82 -6.38 8.35
CA PRO A 178 -9.61 -5.38 9.07
C PRO A 178 -8.72 -4.66 10.12
N GLY A 179 -8.13 -3.56 9.71
CA GLY A 179 -7.13 -2.82 10.50
C GLY A 179 -7.70 -2.03 11.68
N ASP A 180 -9.00 -1.88 11.80
CA ASP A 180 -9.66 -1.32 12.99
C ASP A 180 -9.80 -2.37 14.10
N ASP A 181 -9.99 -3.64 13.73
CA ASP A 181 -10.29 -4.73 14.65
C ASP A 181 -9.05 -5.52 15.06
N LEU A 182 -8.00 -5.50 14.21
CA LEU A 182 -6.77 -6.25 14.44
C LEU A 182 -5.61 -5.31 14.82
N ASP A 183 -5.23 -5.35 16.09
CA ASP A 183 -3.99 -4.73 16.59
C ASP A 183 -2.83 -5.72 16.53
N PHE A 184 -2.25 -5.87 15.36
CA PHE A 184 -1.08 -6.74 15.14
C PHE A 184 0.24 -6.15 15.72
N VAL A 185 0.19 -4.97 16.33
CA VAL A 185 1.33 -4.35 17.02
C VAL A 185 1.38 -4.77 18.47
N ALA A 186 0.27 -4.64 19.18
CA ALA A 186 0.18 -4.92 20.60
C ALA A 186 -0.27 -6.37 20.91
N ASN A 187 -0.95 -7.04 19.98
CA ASN A 187 -1.48 -8.38 20.17
C ASN A 187 -0.83 -9.38 19.19
N ASN A 188 -0.01 -10.29 19.72
CA ASN A 188 0.64 -11.34 18.93
C ASN A 188 -0.36 -12.34 18.32
N GLY A 189 -1.49 -12.61 18.98
CA GLY A 189 -2.53 -13.49 18.45
C GLY A 189 -3.15 -12.94 17.17
N HIS A 190 -3.37 -11.63 17.08
CA HIS A 190 -3.81 -10.98 15.85
C HIS A 190 -2.78 -11.11 14.72
N LEU A 191 -1.48 -11.01 15.05
CA LEU A 191 -0.42 -11.22 14.07
C LEU A 191 -0.38 -12.67 13.58
N ASP A 192 -0.48 -13.65 14.50
CA ASP A 192 -0.51 -15.07 14.16
C ASP A 192 -1.71 -15.42 13.27
N LEU A 193 -2.88 -14.82 13.55
CA LEU A 193 -4.07 -14.95 12.72
C LEU A 193 -3.83 -14.42 11.30
N ILE A 194 -3.21 -13.23 11.17
CA ILE A 194 -2.86 -12.67 9.86
C ILE A 194 -1.92 -13.60 9.11
N ILE A 195 -0.85 -14.10 9.75
CA ILE A 195 0.12 -15.01 9.13
C ILE A 195 -0.58 -16.27 8.61
N LYS A 196 -1.45 -16.87 9.43
CA LYS A 196 -2.23 -18.05 9.04
C LYS A 196 -3.06 -17.76 7.78
N LYS A 197 -3.79 -16.64 7.76
CA LYS A 197 -4.63 -16.25 6.59
C LYS A 197 -3.80 -15.99 5.34
N VAL A 198 -2.64 -15.35 5.47
CA VAL A 198 -1.68 -15.14 4.37
C VAL A 198 -1.23 -16.48 3.79
N GLN A 199 -0.81 -17.43 4.64
CA GLN A 199 -0.36 -18.75 4.21
C GLN A 199 -1.50 -19.55 3.54
N GLU A 200 -2.71 -19.52 4.11
CA GLU A 200 -3.90 -20.14 3.51
C GLU A 200 -4.17 -19.59 2.10
N LYS A 201 -4.08 -18.26 1.91
CA LYS A 201 -4.32 -17.63 0.61
C LYS A 201 -3.24 -17.97 -0.40
N LEU A 202 -1.98 -17.96 0.02
CA LEU A 202 -0.83 -18.31 -0.85
C LEU A 202 -0.79 -19.78 -1.26
N THR A 203 -1.45 -20.67 -0.50
CA THR A 203 -1.61 -22.09 -0.87
C THR A 203 -2.80 -22.37 -1.77
N GLY A 204 -3.53 -21.33 -2.21
CA GLY A 204 -4.60 -21.41 -3.20
C GLY A 204 -6.00 -21.59 -2.61
N LYS A 205 -6.19 -21.35 -1.29
CA LYS A 205 -7.53 -21.35 -0.70
C LYS A 205 -8.33 -20.17 -1.28
N GLU A 206 -9.45 -20.49 -1.95
CA GLU A 206 -10.24 -19.46 -2.66
C GLU A 206 -10.85 -18.43 -1.71
N VAL A 207 -11.51 -18.89 -0.64
CA VAL A 207 -12.15 -18.01 0.34
C VAL A 207 -11.35 -17.98 1.63
N VAL A 208 -10.76 -16.83 1.92
CA VAL A 208 -10.04 -16.55 3.17
C VAL A 208 -10.55 -15.23 3.72
N VAL A 209 -11.21 -15.27 4.87
CA VAL A 209 -11.81 -14.11 5.54
C VAL A 209 -11.41 -14.10 7.02
N PHE A 210 -11.46 -12.92 7.65
CA PHE A 210 -11.35 -12.76 9.09
C PHE A 210 -12.76 -12.76 9.69
N THR A 211 -13.09 -13.75 10.51
CA THR A 211 -14.37 -13.81 11.19
C THR A 211 -14.29 -13.10 12.55
N GLU A 212 -15.38 -12.51 13.00
CA GLU A 212 -15.44 -11.87 14.33
C GLU A 212 -15.00 -12.80 15.45
N GLN A 213 -15.38 -14.08 15.37
CA GLN A 213 -15.01 -15.07 16.35
C GLN A 213 -13.49 -15.33 16.39
N GLU A 214 -12.83 -15.38 15.22
CA GLU A 214 -11.38 -15.56 15.16
C GLU A 214 -10.65 -14.32 15.69
N MET A 215 -11.12 -13.12 15.35
CA MET A 215 -10.50 -11.86 15.82
C MET A 215 -10.63 -11.66 17.32
N ASN A 216 -11.76 -12.04 17.92
CA ASN A 216 -11.99 -11.92 19.35
C ASN A 216 -11.26 -12.98 20.20
N ASN A 217 -10.89 -14.12 19.60
CA ASN A 217 -10.19 -15.22 20.27
C ASN A 217 -8.68 -15.22 20.03
N SER A 218 -8.17 -14.26 19.26
CA SER A 218 -6.76 -14.07 18.95
C SER A 218 -6.17 -12.94 19.80
#